data_2d04784e493fb644fccdf644db4f4548
#
_entry.id   2d04784e493fb644fccdf644db4f4548
#
_cell.length_a   1.000
_cell.length_b   1.000
_cell.length_c   1.000
_cell.angle_alpha   90.00
_cell.angle_beta   90.00
_cell.angle_gamma   90.00
#
_symmetry.space_group_name_H-M   'P 1'
#
loop_
_entity.id
_entity.type
_entity.pdbx_description
1 polymer ?
#
loop_
_entity_poly.entity_id
_entity_poly.type
_entity_poly.pdbx_seq_one_letter_code
_entity_poly.pdbx_strand_id
1 'polypeptide(L)'
;TDVGTTITLFLNEDCLEFANEYRAREVLNKYCSFMPTEIYLVNETAEPEYETILPEEKTDKDTVIETIIEDAKTEEKENENGEKEIVEVSPRTEKLKILKRPVPINDPHPLWTKHPNECSDEDYKEFYRNVFHDYKEPLFWIHLNMDYPFNLKGILYFPKINTEYDSIEGTIKLYNNQVFIADNIKEVIPEFLMLLKGVIDCPDLPLNVSRSALQNDGFVKKISEYITKKVADKLIGMCKTEKETYEKYWDDISPFIKFGCLKDEKFCDKMNDYILFKNIDDKYLTLPEILKPVEKDTEKDAADDTADADDGESEENEYK
;
A
#
# COMPACT_ATOMS: atom_id res chain seq x y z
N THR A 1 -5.05 0.06 -43.82
CA THR A 1 -5.33 -1.23 -43.15
C THR A 1 -4.82 -1.10 -41.74
N ASP A 2 -5.73 -1.12 -40.79
CA ASP A 2 -5.41 -1.09 -39.39
C ASP A 2 -4.71 -2.38 -39.02
N VAL A 3 -3.60 -2.29 -38.30
CA VAL A 3 -2.85 -3.44 -37.80
C VAL A 3 -3.47 -3.82 -36.46
N GLY A 4 -3.96 -5.04 -36.35
CA GLY A 4 -4.56 -5.52 -35.12
C GLY A 4 -5.06 -6.94 -35.21
N THR A 5 -5.53 -7.48 -34.08
CA THR A 5 -6.16 -8.81 -34.00
C THR A 5 -7.52 -8.65 -33.35
N THR A 6 -8.55 -9.24 -33.98
CA THR A 6 -9.91 -9.26 -33.43
C THR A 6 -10.23 -10.69 -32.97
N ILE A 7 -10.71 -10.82 -31.73
CA ILE A 7 -11.15 -12.07 -31.15
C ILE A 7 -12.63 -11.88 -30.77
N THR A 8 -13.51 -12.73 -31.33
CA THR A 8 -14.94 -12.72 -31.03
C THR A 8 -15.31 -13.94 -30.22
N LEU A 9 -15.94 -13.74 -29.07
CA LEU A 9 -16.45 -14.80 -28.20
C LEU A 9 -17.97 -14.81 -28.28
N PHE A 10 -18.52 -15.95 -28.67
CA PHE A 10 -19.98 -16.18 -28.64
C PHE A 10 -20.30 -16.86 -27.31
N LEU A 11 -21.11 -16.21 -26.50
CA LEU A 11 -21.50 -16.69 -25.18
C LEU A 11 -22.67 -17.66 -25.27
N ASN A 12 -22.62 -18.75 -24.52
CA ASN A 12 -23.75 -19.63 -24.30
C ASN A 12 -24.66 -19.09 -23.20
N GLU A 13 -25.82 -19.73 -22.99
CA GLU A 13 -26.81 -19.28 -22.01
C GLU A 13 -26.24 -19.21 -20.57
N ASP A 14 -25.35 -20.14 -20.19
CA ASP A 14 -24.73 -20.22 -18.87
C ASP A 14 -23.72 -19.10 -18.62
N CYS A 15 -23.26 -18.42 -19.68
CA CYS A 15 -22.24 -17.37 -19.61
C CYS A 15 -22.76 -15.97 -19.98
N LEU A 16 -24.06 -15.80 -20.14
CA LEU A 16 -24.66 -14.51 -20.52
C LEU A 16 -24.42 -13.40 -19.50
N GLU A 17 -24.11 -13.73 -18.25
CA GLU A 17 -23.71 -12.75 -17.24
C GLU A 17 -22.51 -11.88 -17.69
N PHE A 18 -21.59 -12.45 -18.47
CA PHE A 18 -20.41 -11.73 -18.99
C PHE A 18 -20.69 -10.81 -20.17
N ALA A 19 -21.91 -10.87 -20.73
CA ALA A 19 -22.39 -9.87 -21.69
C ALA A 19 -22.82 -8.56 -21.01
N ASN A 20 -22.95 -8.56 -19.69
CA ASN A 20 -23.22 -7.36 -18.91
C ASN A 20 -21.94 -6.57 -18.72
N GLU A 21 -21.95 -5.27 -19.09
CA GLU A 21 -20.79 -4.39 -18.97
C GLU A 21 -20.23 -4.31 -17.54
N TYR A 22 -21.12 -4.25 -16.55
CA TYR A 22 -20.72 -4.18 -15.14
C TYR A 22 -19.95 -5.44 -14.73
N ARG A 23 -20.46 -6.62 -15.10
CA ARG A 23 -19.80 -7.90 -14.79
C ARG A 23 -18.49 -8.07 -15.56
N ALA A 24 -18.44 -7.67 -16.82
CA ALA A 24 -17.21 -7.66 -17.60
C ALA A 24 -16.15 -6.73 -16.96
N ARG A 25 -16.56 -5.54 -16.55
CA ARG A 25 -15.69 -4.57 -15.86
C ARG A 25 -15.15 -5.13 -14.54
N GLU A 26 -15.98 -5.79 -13.75
CA GLU A 26 -15.56 -6.44 -12.49
C GLU A 26 -14.48 -7.48 -12.73
N VAL A 27 -14.66 -8.35 -13.73
CA VAL A 27 -13.66 -9.39 -14.09
C VAL A 27 -12.36 -8.76 -14.59
N LEU A 28 -12.46 -7.75 -15.46
CA LEU A 28 -11.27 -7.04 -15.97
C LEU A 28 -10.53 -6.31 -14.84
N ASN A 29 -11.25 -5.66 -13.94
CA ASN A 29 -10.64 -5.03 -12.76
C ASN A 29 -9.95 -6.04 -11.86
N LYS A 30 -10.50 -7.25 -11.70
CA LYS A 30 -9.87 -8.28 -10.88
C LYS A 30 -8.53 -8.77 -11.45
N TYR A 31 -8.51 -9.07 -12.75
CA TYR A 31 -7.37 -9.74 -13.37
C TYR A 31 -6.42 -8.82 -14.12
N CYS A 32 -6.89 -7.68 -14.59
CA CYS A 32 -6.19 -6.83 -15.54
C CYS A 32 -5.88 -5.43 -15.00
N SER A 33 -6.21 -5.10 -13.74
CA SER A 33 -6.07 -3.75 -13.17
C SER A 33 -4.70 -3.11 -13.39
N PHE A 34 -3.67 -3.91 -13.53
CA PHE A 34 -2.30 -3.42 -13.64
C PHE A 34 -1.54 -3.94 -14.85
N MET A 35 -2.26 -4.49 -15.84
CA MET A 35 -1.61 -4.94 -17.07
C MET A 35 -0.84 -3.79 -17.73
N PRO A 36 0.35 -4.06 -18.31
CA PRO A 36 1.24 -3.01 -18.85
C PRO A 36 0.75 -2.36 -20.13
N THR A 37 -0.41 -2.78 -20.63
CA THR A 37 -1.06 -2.22 -21.82
C THR A 37 -2.42 -1.68 -21.44
N GLU A 38 -2.74 -0.48 -21.89
CA GLU A 38 -4.05 0.15 -21.68
C GLU A 38 -5.18 -0.72 -22.22
N ILE A 39 -6.21 -0.90 -21.40
CA ILE A 39 -7.40 -1.69 -21.73
C ILE A 39 -8.62 -0.78 -21.67
N TYR A 40 -9.40 -0.78 -22.74
CA TYR A 40 -10.63 0.00 -22.84
C TYR A 40 -11.82 -0.94 -22.93
N LEU A 41 -12.87 -0.66 -22.18
CA LEU A 41 -14.14 -1.36 -22.26
C LEU A 41 -15.17 -0.43 -22.88
N VAL A 42 -15.71 -0.82 -24.02
CA VAL A 42 -16.69 -0.04 -24.77
C VAL A 42 -17.96 -0.88 -24.98
N ASN A 43 -19.10 -0.30 -24.69
CA ASN A 43 -20.39 -0.89 -25.03
C ASN A 43 -20.87 -0.27 -26.36
N GLU A 44 -20.86 -1.04 -27.45
CA GLU A 44 -21.23 -0.57 -28.78
C GLU A 44 -22.70 -0.20 -28.88
N THR A 45 -23.56 -0.68 -27.97
CA THR A 45 -25.01 -0.40 -27.97
C THR A 45 -25.38 0.75 -27.04
N ALA A 46 -24.44 1.28 -26.28
CA ALA A 46 -24.73 2.42 -25.43
C ALA A 46 -24.85 3.73 -26.20
N GLU A 47 -25.69 4.63 -25.70
CA GLU A 47 -25.77 5.99 -26.24
C GLU A 47 -24.42 6.72 -26.03
N PRO A 48 -23.97 7.53 -27.00
CA PRO A 48 -22.75 8.30 -26.89
C PRO A 48 -22.80 9.26 -25.69
N GLU A 49 -21.79 9.19 -24.84
CA GLU A 49 -21.58 10.16 -23.75
C GLU A 49 -20.76 11.35 -24.26
N TYR A 50 -21.03 12.52 -23.70
CA TYR A 50 -20.35 13.76 -24.08
C TYR A 50 -19.69 14.39 -22.86
N GLU A 51 -18.56 15.05 -23.08
CA GLU A 51 -17.91 15.87 -22.07
C GLU A 51 -17.63 17.28 -22.61
N THR A 52 -17.50 18.24 -21.70
CA THR A 52 -17.23 19.64 -22.07
C THR A 52 -15.83 19.98 -21.61
N ILE A 53 -15.01 20.44 -22.56
CA ILE A 53 -13.62 20.82 -22.33
C ILE A 53 -13.38 22.29 -22.74
N LEU A 54 -12.28 22.85 -22.28
CA LEU A 54 -11.80 24.14 -22.78
C LEU A 54 -11.11 23.95 -24.15
N PRO A 55 -11.13 24.97 -25.02
CA PRO A 55 -10.47 24.88 -26.33
C PRO A 55 -8.98 24.52 -26.26
N GLU A 56 -8.32 24.93 -25.16
CA GLU A 56 -6.89 24.66 -24.89
C GLU A 56 -6.61 23.18 -24.57
N GLU A 57 -7.62 22.45 -24.09
CA GLU A 57 -7.53 21.03 -23.71
C GLU A 57 -7.82 20.09 -24.89
N LYS A 58 -8.17 20.65 -26.07
CA LYS A 58 -8.49 19.88 -27.26
C LYS A 58 -7.25 19.17 -27.80
N THR A 59 -7.41 17.90 -28.13
CA THR A 59 -6.39 17.07 -28.80
C THR A 59 -6.83 16.73 -30.22
N ASP A 60 -5.90 16.29 -31.06
CA ASP A 60 -6.16 15.88 -32.45
C ASP A 60 -7.13 14.66 -32.56
N LYS A 61 -7.31 13.95 -31.46
CA LYS A 61 -8.18 12.75 -31.38
C LYS A 61 -9.62 13.09 -31.03
N ASP A 62 -9.89 14.32 -30.57
CA ASP A 62 -11.19 14.71 -30.08
C ASP A 62 -12.17 15.03 -31.22
N THR A 63 -13.34 14.41 -31.16
CA THR A 63 -14.43 14.72 -32.06
C THR A 63 -15.32 15.80 -31.45
N VAL A 64 -15.21 17.02 -31.96
CA VAL A 64 -16.02 18.15 -31.50
C VAL A 64 -17.42 18.02 -32.09
N ILE A 65 -18.42 18.00 -31.23
CA ILE A 65 -19.85 17.92 -31.60
C ILE A 65 -20.47 19.33 -31.67
N GLU A 66 -20.14 20.18 -30.67
CA GLU A 66 -20.73 21.50 -30.52
C GLU A 66 -19.75 22.44 -29.82
N THR A 67 -19.80 23.72 -30.21
CA THR A 67 -19.06 24.78 -29.49
C THR A 67 -20.09 25.58 -28.67
N ILE A 68 -19.92 25.59 -27.36
CA ILE A 68 -20.78 26.27 -26.41
C ILE A 68 -20.10 27.60 -26.06
N ILE A 69 -20.76 28.72 -26.40
CA ILE A 69 -20.30 30.06 -26.07
C ILE A 69 -21.14 30.57 -24.90
N GLU A 70 -20.52 30.77 -23.76
CA GLU A 70 -21.13 31.45 -22.62
C GLU A 70 -20.76 32.93 -22.69
N ASP A 71 -21.74 33.78 -22.95
CA ASP A 71 -21.49 35.23 -23.00
C ASP A 71 -21.14 35.79 -21.64
N ALA A 72 -20.37 36.87 -21.64
CA ALA A 72 -19.98 37.60 -20.44
C ALA A 72 -21.19 38.01 -19.59
N LYS A 73 -21.21 37.70 -18.34
CA LYS A 73 -22.23 38.17 -17.41
C LYS A 73 -21.78 39.48 -16.79
N THR A 74 -22.60 40.50 -16.96
CA THR A 74 -22.41 41.81 -16.38
C THR A 74 -23.46 42.08 -15.33
N GLU A 75 -23.08 42.63 -14.18
CA GLU A 75 -23.99 43.13 -13.14
C GLU A 75 -23.80 44.61 -12.96
N GLU A 76 -24.93 45.35 -12.78
CA GLU A 76 -24.89 46.73 -12.37
C GLU A 76 -24.58 46.83 -10.88
N LYS A 77 -23.44 47.42 -10.52
CA LYS A 77 -23.13 47.77 -9.12
C LYS A 77 -23.12 49.28 -8.96
N GLU A 78 -23.78 49.78 -7.90
CA GLU A 78 -23.66 51.17 -7.48
C GLU A 78 -22.29 51.37 -6.79
N ASN A 79 -21.50 52.35 -7.30
CA ASN A 79 -20.27 52.76 -6.64
C ASN A 79 -20.57 53.75 -5.49
N GLU A 80 -19.57 54.06 -4.66
CA GLU A 80 -19.73 54.89 -3.48
C GLU A 80 -20.26 56.30 -3.79
N ASN A 81 -20.33 56.72 -5.04
CA ASN A 81 -20.85 58.01 -5.49
C ASN A 81 -22.30 57.95 -6.02
N GLY A 82 -22.95 56.75 -5.96
CA GLY A 82 -24.32 56.60 -6.41
C GLY A 82 -24.47 56.46 -7.93
N GLU A 83 -23.38 56.22 -8.67
CA GLU A 83 -23.41 55.99 -10.11
C GLU A 83 -23.41 54.49 -10.37
N LYS A 84 -24.23 54.09 -11.33
CA LYS A 84 -24.31 52.68 -11.77
C LYS A 84 -23.14 52.37 -12.70
N GLU A 85 -22.29 51.45 -12.28
CA GLU A 85 -21.20 50.90 -13.08
C GLU A 85 -21.49 49.45 -13.49
N ILE A 86 -21.34 49.16 -14.74
CA ILE A 86 -21.48 47.77 -15.26
C ILE A 86 -20.18 47.06 -15.01
N VAL A 87 -20.20 46.11 -14.05
CA VAL A 87 -19.02 45.31 -13.71
C VAL A 87 -19.18 43.94 -14.39
N GLU A 88 -18.19 43.51 -15.15
CA GLU A 88 -18.13 42.19 -15.71
C GLU A 88 -17.88 41.17 -14.59
N VAL A 89 -18.87 40.31 -14.30
CA VAL A 89 -18.79 39.32 -13.23
C VAL A 89 -18.18 38.02 -13.71
N SER A 90 -18.36 37.68 -14.99
CA SER A 90 -17.67 36.54 -15.61
C SER A 90 -17.32 36.88 -17.07
N PRO A 91 -16.08 36.57 -17.52
CA PRO A 91 -15.67 36.80 -18.89
C PRO A 91 -16.43 35.83 -19.83
N ARG A 92 -16.48 36.22 -21.09
CA ARG A 92 -16.95 35.31 -22.15
C ARG A 92 -16.04 34.08 -22.21
N THR A 93 -16.64 32.90 -22.07
CA THR A 93 -15.93 31.61 -22.14
C THR A 93 -16.46 30.78 -23.30
N GLU A 94 -15.52 30.18 -24.02
CA GLU A 94 -15.79 29.21 -25.07
C GLU A 94 -15.49 27.81 -24.52
N LYS A 95 -16.43 26.89 -24.66
CA LYS A 95 -16.29 25.49 -24.27
C LYS A 95 -16.62 24.60 -25.45
N LEU A 96 -15.91 23.49 -25.57
CA LEU A 96 -16.14 22.51 -26.63
C LEU A 96 -16.85 21.29 -26.03
N LYS A 97 -17.98 20.93 -26.61
CA LYS A 97 -18.61 19.65 -26.31
C LYS A 97 -18.05 18.62 -27.26
N ILE A 98 -17.34 17.64 -26.68
CA ILE A 98 -16.71 16.55 -27.42
C ILE A 98 -17.36 15.22 -27.08
N LEU A 99 -17.14 14.22 -27.92
CA LEU A 99 -17.42 12.84 -27.54
C LEU A 99 -16.52 12.49 -26.36
N LYS A 100 -17.09 11.92 -25.30
CA LYS A 100 -16.34 11.56 -24.09
C LYS A 100 -15.15 10.68 -24.44
N ARG A 101 -13.96 11.06 -23.96
CA ARG A 101 -12.73 10.34 -24.21
C ARG A 101 -12.79 8.96 -23.57
N PRO A 102 -12.37 7.90 -24.26
CA PRO A 102 -12.27 6.60 -23.64
C PRO A 102 -11.19 6.65 -22.53
N VAL A 103 -11.56 6.15 -21.34
CA VAL A 103 -10.65 6.06 -20.20
C VAL A 103 -10.23 4.60 -20.04
N PRO A 104 -8.92 4.31 -19.92
CA PRO A 104 -8.49 2.95 -19.65
C PRO A 104 -9.01 2.49 -18.31
N ILE A 105 -9.38 1.22 -18.21
CA ILE A 105 -9.89 0.60 -16.98
C ILE A 105 -8.77 0.11 -16.05
N ASN A 106 -7.54 0.12 -16.52
CA ASN A 106 -6.36 -0.35 -15.80
C ASN A 106 -5.30 0.75 -15.68
N ASP A 107 -4.40 0.58 -14.73
CA ASP A 107 -3.21 1.40 -14.56
C ASP A 107 -1.97 0.64 -15.05
N PRO A 108 -1.40 0.99 -16.22
CA PRO A 108 -0.22 0.31 -16.75
C PRO A 108 1.08 0.66 -16.00
N HIS A 109 1.06 1.66 -15.12
CA HIS A 109 2.23 2.14 -14.38
C HIS A 109 1.97 2.14 -12.86
N PRO A 110 1.67 0.98 -12.26
CA PRO A 110 1.31 0.90 -10.85
C PRO A 110 2.45 1.37 -9.94
N LEU A 111 2.08 1.84 -8.74
CA LEU A 111 2.99 2.49 -7.80
C LEU A 111 4.24 1.66 -7.49
N TRP A 112 4.13 0.32 -7.39
CA TRP A 112 5.27 -0.55 -7.08
C TRP A 112 6.32 -0.65 -8.19
N THR A 113 6.03 -0.17 -9.40
CA THR A 113 7.02 -0.13 -10.50
C THR A 113 7.92 1.08 -10.43
N LYS A 114 7.51 2.14 -9.71
CA LYS A 114 8.27 3.36 -9.48
C LYS A 114 9.39 3.13 -8.47
N HIS A 115 10.41 3.99 -8.50
CA HIS A 115 11.42 3.97 -7.45
C HIS A 115 10.84 4.56 -6.15
N PRO A 116 11.16 4.01 -4.96
CA PRO A 116 10.63 4.53 -3.68
C PRO A 116 10.83 6.04 -3.46
N ASN A 117 11.95 6.59 -3.95
CA ASN A 117 12.26 8.02 -3.82
C ASN A 117 11.38 8.93 -4.69
N GLU A 118 10.62 8.36 -5.63
CA GLU A 118 9.70 9.08 -6.53
C GLU A 118 8.27 9.05 -6.02
N CYS A 119 8.03 8.36 -4.90
CA CYS A 119 6.71 8.16 -4.32
C CYS A 119 6.57 8.98 -3.04
N SER A 120 5.50 9.74 -2.92
CA SER A 120 5.12 10.44 -1.69
C SER A 120 4.30 9.53 -0.76
N ASP A 121 4.19 9.91 0.51
CA ASP A 121 3.35 9.20 1.47
C ASP A 121 1.87 9.16 1.03
N GLU A 122 1.40 10.22 0.37
CA GLU A 122 0.03 10.27 -0.14
C GLU A 122 -0.19 9.29 -1.29
N ASP A 123 0.80 9.10 -2.18
CA ASP A 123 0.73 8.09 -3.25
C ASP A 123 0.55 6.68 -2.66
N TYR A 124 1.27 6.35 -1.58
CA TYR A 124 1.12 5.05 -0.90
C TYR A 124 -0.24 4.88 -0.26
N LYS A 125 -0.79 5.92 0.38
CA LYS A 125 -2.10 5.87 1.02
C LYS A 125 -3.22 5.80 -0.01
N GLU A 126 -3.13 6.55 -1.10
CA GLU A 126 -4.09 6.52 -2.20
C GLU A 126 -4.09 5.14 -2.87
N PHE A 127 -2.91 4.60 -3.17
CA PHE A 127 -2.77 3.26 -3.71
C PHE A 127 -3.39 2.21 -2.79
N TYR A 128 -3.15 2.31 -1.48
CA TYR A 128 -3.76 1.42 -0.48
C TYR A 128 -5.28 1.47 -0.52
N ARG A 129 -5.86 2.68 -0.50
CA ARG A 129 -7.32 2.87 -0.57
C ARG A 129 -7.93 2.27 -1.84
N ASN A 130 -7.28 2.51 -2.98
CA ASN A 130 -7.77 2.07 -4.28
C ASN A 130 -7.69 0.55 -4.46
N VAL A 131 -6.62 -0.10 -4.00
CA VAL A 131 -6.40 -1.53 -4.20
C VAL A 131 -7.15 -2.41 -3.19
N PHE A 132 -7.25 -1.96 -1.94
CA PHE A 132 -7.83 -2.75 -0.86
C PHE A 132 -9.22 -2.26 -0.44
N HIS A 133 -9.71 -1.16 -1.00
CA HIS A 133 -10.98 -0.51 -0.64
C HIS A 133 -11.11 -0.29 0.88
N ASP A 134 -9.98 -0.02 1.53
CA ASP A 134 -9.87 0.22 2.95
C ASP A 134 -9.61 1.71 3.20
N TYR A 135 -10.55 2.36 3.84
CA TYR A 135 -10.47 3.79 4.14
C TYR A 135 -9.71 4.10 5.43
N LYS A 136 -9.34 3.07 6.20
CA LYS A 136 -8.44 3.23 7.35
C LYS A 136 -7.02 3.36 6.81
N GLU A 137 -6.31 4.39 7.23
CA GLU A 137 -4.92 4.55 6.81
C GLU A 137 -4.03 3.44 7.38
N PRO A 138 -3.09 2.89 6.59
CA PRO A 138 -2.10 1.95 7.10
C PRO A 138 -1.17 2.64 8.08
N LEU A 139 -0.61 1.91 9.02
CA LEU A 139 0.36 2.43 10.00
C LEU A 139 1.65 2.85 9.30
N PHE A 140 2.15 2.00 8.45
CA PHE A 140 3.34 2.21 7.61
C PHE A 140 3.38 1.15 6.49
N TRP A 141 4.38 1.26 5.62
CA TRP A 141 4.56 0.34 4.49
C TRP A 141 6.03 0.03 4.23
N ILE A 142 6.22 -1.01 3.43
CA ILE A 142 7.53 -1.45 2.95
C ILE A 142 7.45 -1.51 1.44
N HIS A 143 8.20 -0.68 0.74
CA HIS A 143 8.36 -0.77 -0.70
C HIS A 143 9.47 -1.78 -1.01
N LEU A 144 9.10 -2.88 -1.65
CA LEU A 144 10.02 -3.93 -2.07
C LEU A 144 10.50 -3.61 -3.47
N ASN A 145 11.82 -3.59 -3.64
CA ASN A 145 12.46 -3.43 -4.94
C ASN A 145 13.75 -4.24 -4.95
N MET A 146 13.78 -5.31 -5.71
CA MET A 146 14.92 -6.20 -5.83
C MET A 146 15.05 -6.68 -7.28
N ASP A 147 16.23 -6.49 -7.86
CA ASP A 147 16.53 -6.90 -9.23
C ASP A 147 17.38 -8.18 -9.29
N TYR A 148 18.10 -8.52 -8.21
CA TYR A 148 18.95 -9.72 -8.14
C TYR A 148 18.91 -10.34 -6.73
N PRO A 149 18.86 -11.67 -6.57
CA PRO A 149 18.98 -12.74 -7.57
C PRO A 149 17.68 -13.07 -8.32
N PHE A 150 16.60 -12.38 -8.09
CA PHE A 150 15.32 -12.46 -8.80
C PHE A 150 14.63 -11.11 -8.80
N ASN A 151 13.85 -10.86 -9.84
CA ASN A 151 13.03 -9.66 -9.93
C ASN A 151 11.85 -9.75 -8.98
N LEU A 152 11.78 -8.85 -8.01
CA LEU A 152 10.64 -8.74 -7.10
C LEU A 152 10.38 -7.29 -6.77
N LYS A 153 9.20 -6.84 -7.09
CA LYS A 153 8.69 -5.51 -6.74
C LYS A 153 7.40 -5.65 -5.95
N GLY A 154 7.09 -4.67 -5.15
CA GLY A 154 5.83 -4.73 -4.39
C GLY A 154 5.76 -3.71 -3.27
N ILE A 155 4.61 -3.66 -2.63
CA ILE A 155 4.39 -2.82 -1.45
C ILE A 155 3.62 -3.64 -0.43
N LEU A 156 4.17 -3.74 0.77
CA LEU A 156 3.51 -4.35 1.91
C LEU A 156 3.07 -3.27 2.89
N TYR A 157 1.84 -3.34 3.34
CA TYR A 157 1.24 -2.43 4.29
C TYR A 157 0.94 -3.10 5.61
N PHE A 158 1.24 -2.43 6.69
CA PHE A 158 0.79 -2.79 8.03
C PHE A 158 -0.54 -2.08 8.29
N PRO A 159 -1.67 -2.80 8.22
CA PRO A 159 -2.97 -2.21 8.49
C PRO A 159 -3.13 -1.92 9.98
N LYS A 160 -3.96 -0.96 10.32
CA LYS A 160 -4.41 -0.76 11.69
C LYS A 160 -5.42 -1.86 12.02
N ILE A 161 -5.06 -2.76 12.94
CA ILE A 161 -5.89 -3.90 13.33
C ILE A 161 -6.88 -3.45 14.41
N ASN A 162 -8.16 -3.59 14.14
CA ASN A 162 -9.18 -3.45 15.17
C ASN A 162 -9.64 -4.86 15.60
N THR A 163 -9.03 -5.38 16.67
CA THR A 163 -9.24 -6.75 17.14
C THR A 163 -10.67 -7.04 17.63
N GLU A 164 -11.51 -6.02 17.79
CA GLU A 164 -12.86 -6.18 18.30
C GLU A 164 -13.89 -6.51 17.20
N TYR A 165 -13.66 -6.09 15.95
CA TYR A 165 -14.68 -6.15 14.90
C TYR A 165 -14.17 -6.64 13.53
N ASP A 166 -12.86 -6.67 13.29
CA ASP A 166 -12.31 -7.03 11.98
C ASP A 166 -11.76 -8.46 11.99
N SER A 167 -12.02 -9.23 10.95
CA SER A 167 -11.25 -10.44 10.68
C SER A 167 -9.78 -10.04 10.50
N ILE A 168 -8.89 -10.69 11.23
CA ILE A 168 -7.44 -10.42 11.21
C ILE A 168 -6.80 -10.93 9.90
N GLU A 169 -7.57 -11.10 8.85
CA GLU A 169 -7.06 -11.59 7.57
C GLU A 169 -6.68 -10.41 6.68
N GLY A 170 -5.38 -10.28 6.44
CA GLY A 170 -4.85 -9.41 5.42
C GLY A 170 -5.07 -9.99 4.02
N THR A 171 -4.67 -9.25 3.01
CA THR A 171 -4.73 -9.69 1.62
C THR A 171 -3.45 -9.30 0.90
N ILE A 172 -2.64 -10.30 0.52
CA ILE A 172 -1.47 -10.08 -0.33
C ILE A 172 -1.77 -10.61 -1.71
N LYS A 173 -1.84 -9.69 -2.67
CA LYS A 173 -2.11 -9.97 -4.08
C LYS A 173 -0.80 -10.28 -4.80
N LEU A 174 -0.73 -11.42 -5.45
CA LEU A 174 0.43 -11.84 -6.23
C LEU A 174 0.20 -11.58 -7.71
N TYR A 175 1.20 -10.95 -8.33
CA TYR A 175 1.26 -10.64 -9.75
C TYR A 175 2.50 -11.28 -10.39
N ASN A 176 2.44 -11.50 -11.69
CA ASN A 176 3.58 -11.85 -12.52
C ASN A 176 3.55 -10.98 -13.77
N ASN A 177 4.53 -10.10 -13.93
CA ASN A 177 4.52 -9.07 -14.98
C ASN A 177 3.22 -8.27 -14.99
N GLN A 178 2.81 -7.78 -13.81
CA GLN A 178 1.59 -6.97 -13.61
C GLN A 178 0.26 -7.71 -13.91
N VAL A 179 0.31 -9.02 -14.19
CA VAL A 179 -0.87 -9.85 -14.37
C VAL A 179 -1.20 -10.54 -13.06
N PHE A 180 -2.43 -10.38 -12.59
CA PHE A 180 -2.88 -11.00 -11.34
C PHE A 180 -2.85 -12.53 -11.42
N ILE A 181 -2.32 -13.14 -10.37
CA ILE A 181 -2.24 -14.61 -10.22
C ILE A 181 -3.26 -15.10 -9.21
N ALA A 182 -3.11 -14.69 -7.98
CA ALA A 182 -4.01 -15.05 -6.88
C ALA A 182 -3.75 -14.21 -5.63
N ASP A 183 -4.64 -14.35 -4.66
CA ASP A 183 -4.48 -13.76 -3.32
C ASP A 183 -3.90 -14.80 -2.35
N ASN A 184 -3.08 -14.36 -1.40
CA ASN A 184 -2.62 -15.11 -0.22
C ASN A 184 -2.07 -16.52 -0.55
N ILE A 185 -1.19 -16.61 -1.55
CA ILE A 185 -0.56 -17.89 -1.91
C ILE A 185 0.41 -18.31 -0.80
N LYS A 186 0.04 -19.34 -0.03
CA LYS A 186 0.79 -19.85 1.14
C LYS A 186 2.19 -20.35 0.81
N GLU A 187 2.40 -20.79 -0.41
CA GLU A 187 3.70 -21.23 -0.90
C GLU A 187 4.71 -20.09 -1.02
N VAL A 188 4.25 -18.87 -1.32
CA VAL A 188 5.09 -17.69 -1.51
C VAL A 188 5.13 -16.83 -0.24
N ILE A 189 3.98 -16.71 0.42
CA ILE A 189 3.79 -15.81 1.54
C ILE A 189 3.73 -16.62 2.82
N PRO A 190 4.66 -16.45 3.77
CA PRO A 190 4.56 -17.04 5.10
C PRO A 190 3.22 -16.73 5.78
N GLU A 191 2.68 -17.70 6.49
CA GLU A 191 1.35 -17.61 7.11
C GLU A 191 1.19 -16.35 7.98
N PHE A 192 2.21 -16.00 8.75
CA PHE A 192 2.16 -14.83 9.63
C PHE A 192 2.17 -13.49 8.86
N LEU A 193 2.72 -13.45 7.65
CA LEU A 193 2.67 -12.28 6.78
C LEU A 193 1.29 -12.06 6.15
N MET A 194 0.42 -13.06 6.18
CA MET A 194 -0.96 -12.92 5.67
C MET A 194 -1.85 -12.03 6.54
N LEU A 195 -1.34 -11.52 7.64
CA LEU A 195 -1.98 -10.46 8.42
C LEU A 195 -1.78 -9.07 7.78
N LEU A 196 -0.84 -8.96 6.84
CA LEU A 196 -0.56 -7.73 6.10
C LEU A 196 -1.46 -7.60 4.87
N LYS A 197 -1.57 -6.39 4.37
CA LYS A 197 -2.10 -6.12 3.03
C LYS A 197 -0.95 -5.75 2.10
N GLY A 198 -1.01 -6.16 0.85
CA GLY A 198 0.08 -5.83 -0.06
C GLY A 198 -0.11 -6.34 -1.47
N VAL A 199 0.80 -5.91 -2.32
CA VAL A 199 0.97 -6.38 -3.68
C VAL A 199 2.41 -6.85 -3.86
N ILE A 200 2.60 -7.96 -4.51
CA ILE A 200 3.91 -8.52 -4.87
C ILE A 200 3.88 -8.88 -6.34
N ASP A 201 4.81 -8.36 -7.10
CA ASP A 201 5.00 -8.68 -8.51
C ASP A 201 6.38 -9.34 -8.68
N CYS A 202 6.38 -10.57 -9.15
CA CYS A 202 7.59 -11.34 -9.39
C CYS A 202 7.55 -11.96 -10.78
N PRO A 203 8.17 -11.30 -11.79
CA PRO A 203 8.27 -11.82 -13.16
C PRO A 203 8.91 -13.20 -13.27
N ASP A 204 9.88 -13.49 -12.41
CA ASP A 204 10.67 -14.74 -12.43
C ASP A 204 9.94 -15.91 -11.73
N LEU A 205 8.70 -15.69 -11.27
CA LEU A 205 7.94 -16.72 -10.58
C LEU A 205 7.68 -17.93 -11.49
N PRO A 206 8.09 -19.14 -11.10
CA PRO A 206 7.93 -20.33 -11.92
C PRO A 206 6.48 -20.82 -11.93
N LEU A 207 5.70 -20.28 -12.85
CA LEU A 207 4.30 -20.64 -13.05
C LEU A 207 4.15 -21.73 -14.12
N ASN A 208 3.11 -22.55 -14.00
CA ASN A 208 2.68 -23.39 -15.11
C ASN A 208 2.04 -22.53 -16.23
N VAL A 209 1.77 -23.14 -17.38
CA VAL A 209 1.19 -22.45 -18.55
C VAL A 209 -0.14 -21.78 -18.23
N SER A 210 -0.95 -22.37 -17.37
CA SER A 210 -2.24 -21.82 -16.93
C SER A 210 -2.11 -20.80 -15.79
N ARG A 211 -0.89 -20.54 -15.29
CA ARG A 211 -0.60 -19.69 -14.12
C ARG A 211 -1.32 -20.11 -12.83
N SER A 212 -1.81 -21.34 -12.75
CA SER A 212 -2.61 -21.83 -11.63
C SER A 212 -1.80 -22.55 -10.55
N ALA A 213 -0.52 -22.85 -10.79
CA ALA A 213 0.33 -23.56 -9.84
C ALA A 213 1.80 -23.16 -9.96
N LEU A 214 2.49 -23.17 -8.81
CA LEU A 214 3.94 -22.96 -8.73
C LEU A 214 4.68 -24.28 -9.00
N GLN A 215 5.80 -24.19 -9.70
CA GLN A 215 6.56 -25.37 -10.14
C GLN A 215 7.87 -25.62 -9.39
N ASN A 216 8.33 -24.66 -8.59
CA ASN A 216 9.66 -24.75 -7.96
C ASN A 216 9.67 -24.25 -6.51
N ASP A 217 9.60 -25.18 -5.58
CA ASP A 217 9.58 -24.89 -4.15
C ASP A 217 10.85 -24.17 -3.66
N GLY A 218 12.00 -24.46 -4.22
CA GLY A 218 13.27 -23.86 -3.80
C GLY A 218 13.38 -22.37 -4.14
N PHE A 219 12.82 -21.95 -5.27
CA PHE A 219 12.77 -20.54 -5.68
C PHE A 219 11.76 -19.76 -4.83
N VAL A 220 10.59 -20.34 -4.65
CA VAL A 220 9.50 -19.76 -3.84
C VAL A 220 9.95 -19.53 -2.40
N LYS A 221 10.68 -20.50 -1.82
CA LYS A 221 11.25 -20.37 -0.47
C LYS A 221 12.22 -19.19 -0.36
N LYS A 222 13.04 -18.92 -1.37
CA LYS A 222 13.95 -17.76 -1.36
C LYS A 222 13.18 -16.43 -1.38
N ILE A 223 12.08 -16.35 -2.13
CA ILE A 223 11.20 -15.17 -2.12
C ILE A 223 10.62 -14.95 -0.72
N SER A 224 10.06 -16.00 -0.12
CA SER A 224 9.49 -15.99 1.21
C SER A 224 10.51 -15.54 2.26
N GLU A 225 11.74 -16.08 2.25
CA GLU A 225 12.82 -15.69 3.16
C GLU A 225 13.24 -14.23 2.97
N TYR A 226 13.28 -13.75 1.72
CA TYR A 226 13.58 -12.34 1.44
C TYR A 226 12.53 -11.39 1.99
N ILE A 227 11.24 -11.68 1.75
CA ILE A 227 10.13 -10.87 2.25
C ILE A 227 10.17 -10.83 3.79
N THR A 228 10.30 -11.99 4.44
CA THR A 228 10.43 -12.12 5.88
C THR A 228 11.57 -11.26 6.43
N LYS A 229 12.74 -11.32 5.78
CA LYS A 229 13.89 -10.51 6.16
C LYS A 229 13.60 -9.01 6.06
N LYS A 230 13.00 -8.55 4.96
CA LYS A 230 12.68 -7.13 4.75
C LYS A 230 11.68 -6.61 5.79
N VAL A 231 10.71 -7.43 6.14
CA VAL A 231 9.74 -7.10 7.20
C VAL A 231 10.45 -6.97 8.55
N ALA A 232 11.27 -7.95 8.94
CA ALA A 232 12.05 -7.88 10.16
C ALA A 232 12.98 -6.65 10.19
N ASP A 233 13.72 -6.40 9.10
CA ASP A 233 14.65 -5.27 9.00
C ASP A 233 13.93 -3.92 9.15
N LYS A 234 12.71 -3.76 8.62
CA LYS A 234 11.89 -2.53 8.79
C LYS A 234 11.47 -2.36 10.25
N LEU A 235 10.94 -3.40 10.88
CA LEU A 235 10.51 -3.36 12.28
C LEU A 235 11.68 -3.07 13.23
N ILE A 236 12.83 -3.71 13.02
CA ILE A 236 14.07 -3.46 13.77
C ILE A 236 14.54 -2.01 13.57
N GLY A 237 14.52 -1.53 12.33
CA GLY A 237 14.87 -0.15 12.01
C GLY A 237 14.00 0.84 12.78
N MET A 238 12.68 0.67 12.75
CA MET A 238 11.75 1.53 13.49
C MET A 238 12.01 1.50 15.00
N CYS A 239 12.23 0.31 15.60
CA CYS A 239 12.54 0.20 17.02
C CYS A 239 13.82 0.96 17.40
N LYS A 240 14.84 0.99 16.50
CA LYS A 240 16.13 1.64 16.75
C LYS A 240 16.13 3.15 16.49
N THR A 241 15.45 3.59 15.44
CA THR A 241 15.56 4.97 14.96
C THR A 241 14.32 5.81 15.21
N GLU A 242 13.16 5.18 15.43
CA GLU A 242 11.85 5.80 15.57
C GLU A 242 11.09 5.16 16.76
N LYS A 243 11.77 5.02 17.91
CA LYS A 243 11.27 4.23 19.06
C LYS A 243 9.88 4.68 19.51
N GLU A 244 9.61 5.99 19.59
CA GLU A 244 8.30 6.53 19.97
C GLU A 244 7.18 6.10 19.03
N THR A 245 7.47 6.09 17.72
CA THR A 245 6.52 5.62 16.70
C THR A 245 6.29 4.11 16.81
N TYR A 246 7.35 3.36 17.07
CA TYR A 246 7.29 1.92 17.26
C TYR A 246 6.46 1.54 18.50
N GLU A 247 6.66 2.24 19.62
CA GLU A 247 5.87 2.09 20.85
C GLU A 247 4.40 2.44 20.62
N LYS A 248 4.12 3.53 19.90
CA LYS A 248 2.76 3.96 19.56
C LYS A 248 2.01 2.92 18.73
N TYR A 249 2.70 2.21 17.86
CA TYR A 249 2.12 1.18 17.00
C TYR A 249 2.14 -0.22 17.63
N TRP A 250 2.75 -0.36 18.82
CA TRP A 250 3.01 -1.67 19.41
C TRP A 250 1.77 -2.54 19.57
N ASP A 251 0.65 -1.97 20.01
CA ASP A 251 -0.58 -2.74 20.23
C ASP A 251 -1.13 -3.30 18.90
N ASP A 252 -0.97 -2.58 17.80
CA ASP A 252 -1.39 -3.03 16.46
C ASP A 252 -0.42 -4.04 15.84
N ILE A 253 0.90 -3.88 16.06
CA ILE A 253 1.93 -4.73 15.42
C ILE A 253 2.36 -5.93 16.27
N SER A 254 2.16 -5.88 17.60
CA SER A 254 2.60 -6.96 18.51
C SER A 254 1.94 -8.31 18.22
N PRO A 255 0.65 -8.42 17.85
CA PRO A 255 0.06 -9.70 17.48
C PRO A 255 0.76 -10.34 16.28
N PHE A 256 1.08 -9.51 15.26
CA PHE A 256 1.83 -9.94 14.09
C PHE A 256 3.24 -10.44 14.45
N ILE A 257 4.00 -9.67 15.24
CA ILE A 257 5.37 -10.03 15.64
C ILE A 257 5.36 -11.32 16.47
N LYS A 258 4.48 -11.41 17.47
CA LYS A 258 4.36 -12.59 18.34
C LYS A 258 3.96 -13.84 17.56
N PHE A 259 2.98 -13.70 16.64
CA PHE A 259 2.58 -14.81 15.79
C PHE A 259 3.72 -15.23 14.83
N GLY A 260 4.45 -14.27 14.27
CA GLY A 260 5.63 -14.53 13.45
C GLY A 260 6.72 -15.28 14.21
N CYS A 261 7.01 -14.89 15.45
CA CYS A 261 7.99 -15.57 16.30
C CYS A 261 7.57 -17.03 16.62
N LEU A 262 6.28 -17.29 16.73
CA LEU A 262 5.78 -18.65 16.95
C LEU A 262 5.84 -19.54 15.70
N LYS A 263 5.81 -18.96 14.52
CA LYS A 263 5.73 -19.69 13.24
C LYS A 263 7.07 -19.81 12.51
N ASP A 264 7.98 -18.88 12.72
CA ASP A 264 9.26 -18.80 12.01
C ASP A 264 10.41 -18.51 13.00
N GLU A 265 11.26 -19.52 13.23
CA GLU A 265 12.39 -19.45 14.15
C GLU A 265 13.40 -18.37 13.72
N LYS A 266 13.69 -18.24 12.41
CA LYS A 266 14.62 -17.21 11.91
C LYS A 266 14.09 -15.80 12.09
N PHE A 267 12.77 -15.63 11.98
CA PHE A 267 12.11 -14.36 12.29
C PHE A 267 12.18 -14.07 13.78
N CYS A 268 11.92 -15.08 14.62
CA CYS A 268 12.04 -15.00 16.07
C CYS A 268 13.44 -14.58 16.51
N ASP A 269 14.48 -15.25 16.02
CA ASP A 269 15.88 -14.92 16.32
C ASP A 269 16.24 -13.46 16.02
N LYS A 270 15.62 -12.88 14.98
CA LYS A 270 15.83 -11.48 14.64
C LYS A 270 15.05 -10.51 15.52
N MET A 271 13.83 -10.91 15.93
CA MET A 271 12.89 -10.01 16.59
C MET A 271 12.92 -10.07 18.11
N ASN A 272 13.51 -11.10 18.73
CA ASN A 272 13.52 -11.29 20.17
C ASN A 272 13.93 -10.05 20.97
N ASP A 273 15.00 -9.39 20.56
CA ASP A 273 15.54 -8.20 21.24
C ASP A 273 14.70 -6.94 21.02
N TYR A 274 13.68 -7.01 20.16
CA TYR A 274 12.84 -5.86 19.77
C TYR A 274 11.37 -6.03 20.18
N ILE A 275 11.07 -7.07 20.93
CA ILE A 275 9.74 -7.27 21.53
C ILE A 275 9.64 -6.32 22.73
N LEU A 276 8.55 -5.55 22.79
CA LEU A 276 8.32 -4.63 23.89
C LEU A 276 7.45 -5.27 24.97
N PHE A 277 7.82 -4.98 26.19
CA PHE A 277 7.09 -5.31 27.40
C PHE A 277 6.71 -4.02 28.14
N LYS A 278 5.53 -3.97 28.69
CA LYS A 278 5.04 -2.82 29.43
C LYS A 278 5.35 -3.02 30.91
N ASN A 279 6.07 -2.12 31.53
CA ASN A 279 6.38 -2.16 32.95
C ASN A 279 5.25 -1.56 33.81
N ILE A 280 5.41 -1.56 35.13
CA ILE A 280 4.43 -1.03 36.09
C ILE A 280 4.20 0.48 35.97
N ASP A 281 5.12 1.21 35.39
CA ASP A 281 5.01 2.67 35.12
C ASP A 281 4.39 2.98 33.75
N ASP A 282 3.80 1.98 33.09
CA ASP A 282 3.24 2.07 31.74
C ASP A 282 4.24 2.38 30.62
N LYS A 283 5.55 2.16 30.86
CA LYS A 283 6.60 2.36 29.86
C LYS A 283 6.89 1.06 29.10
N TYR A 284 7.14 1.19 27.81
CA TYR A 284 7.57 0.09 26.97
C TYR A 284 9.08 -0.09 27.03
N LEU A 285 9.54 -1.30 27.31
CA LEU A 285 10.96 -1.69 27.39
C LEU A 285 11.16 -2.95 26.55
N THR A 286 12.31 -3.05 25.91
CA THR A 286 12.78 -4.29 25.28
C THR A 286 13.38 -5.23 26.31
N LEU A 287 13.47 -6.53 26.01
CA LEU A 287 14.09 -7.50 26.90
C LEU A 287 15.54 -7.13 27.28
N PRO A 288 16.40 -6.71 26.33
CA PRO A 288 17.75 -6.23 26.70
C PRO A 288 17.75 -5.01 27.63
N GLU A 289 16.77 -4.12 27.53
CA GLU A 289 16.64 -2.96 28.43
C GLU A 289 16.21 -3.37 29.84
N ILE A 290 15.35 -4.39 29.95
CA ILE A 290 14.91 -4.94 31.24
C ILE A 290 16.05 -5.65 31.96
N LEU A 291 16.88 -6.38 31.21
CA LEU A 291 17.96 -7.19 31.75
C LEU A 291 19.25 -6.38 32.05
N LYS A 292 19.32 -5.09 31.72
CA LYS A 292 20.46 -4.26 32.08
C LYS A 292 20.49 -4.06 33.59
N PRO A 293 21.64 -4.27 34.26
CA PRO A 293 21.75 -3.97 35.67
C PRO A 293 21.45 -2.50 35.93
N VAL A 294 20.77 -2.21 37.04
CA VAL A 294 20.59 -0.82 37.50
C VAL A 294 21.94 -0.31 37.93
N GLU A 295 22.53 0.62 37.17
CA GLU A 295 23.67 1.37 37.67
C GLU A 295 23.21 2.17 38.89
N LYS A 296 23.68 1.79 40.10
CA LYS A 296 23.43 2.58 41.28
C LYS A 296 24.17 3.91 41.09
N ASP A 297 23.44 5.01 40.90
CA ASP A 297 24.01 6.34 41.07
C ASP A 297 24.59 6.43 42.48
N THR A 298 25.88 6.19 42.60
CA THR A 298 26.63 6.49 43.80
C THR A 298 26.76 8.01 43.87
N GLU A 299 25.78 8.65 44.52
CA GLU A 299 26.01 10.00 45.08
C GLU A 299 27.24 9.94 45.95
N LYS A 300 28.24 10.69 45.55
CA LYS A 300 29.42 10.97 46.32
C LYS A 300 29.05 11.88 47.48
N ASP A 301 28.67 11.32 48.61
CA ASP A 301 28.85 12.01 49.88
C ASP A 301 30.15 11.52 50.50
N ALA A 302 31.11 12.43 50.47
CA ALA A 302 32.36 12.31 51.18
C ALA A 302 32.12 12.57 52.65
N ALA A 303 32.42 11.61 53.51
CA ALA A 303 33.08 11.85 54.81
C ALA A 303 33.35 10.49 55.53
N ASP A 304 34.57 10.18 55.57
CA ASP A 304 35.37 9.83 56.78
C ASP A 304 35.05 8.55 57.59
N ASP A 305 36.09 7.78 57.66
CA ASP A 305 36.66 7.00 58.77
C ASP A 305 36.30 5.52 58.98
N THR A 306 37.35 4.75 58.76
CA THR A 306 37.86 3.53 59.48
C THR A 306 37.12 2.22 59.50
N ALA A 307 37.85 1.27 58.93
CA ALA A 307 38.26 -0.05 59.43
C ALA A 307 37.25 -1.24 59.43
N ASP A 308 37.80 -2.25 58.82
CA ASP A 308 37.77 -3.69 59.08
C ASP A 308 36.63 -4.58 58.53
N ALA A 309 37.12 -5.38 57.62
CA ALA A 309 37.01 -6.85 57.47
C ALA A 309 35.67 -7.50 57.16
N ASP A 310 35.74 -8.17 56.04
CA ASP A 310 35.38 -9.58 55.82
C ASP A 310 34.00 -9.91 55.28
N ASP A 311 34.06 -10.42 54.09
CA ASP A 311 33.39 -11.61 53.53
C ASP A 311 31.92 -11.53 53.08
N GLY A 312 31.70 -11.89 51.82
CA GLY A 312 30.43 -12.45 51.31
C GLY A 312 29.67 -11.62 50.27
N GLU A 313 30.23 -11.53 49.07
CA GLU A 313 29.45 -11.09 47.89
C GLU A 313 28.36 -12.10 47.54
N SER A 314 27.13 -11.68 47.68
CA SER A 314 26.00 -12.19 46.86
C SER A 314 25.47 -11.05 46.05
N GLU A 315 25.78 -11.04 44.75
CA GLU A 315 25.17 -10.12 43.78
C GLU A 315 23.68 -10.46 43.63
N GLU A 316 22.81 -9.72 44.28
CA GLU A 316 21.39 -9.67 43.92
C GLU A 316 21.21 -8.66 42.78
N ASN A 317 20.97 -9.19 41.59
CA ASN A 317 20.55 -8.38 40.45
C ASN A 317 19.10 -7.92 40.65
N GLU A 318 18.87 -6.63 40.89
CA GLU A 318 17.55 -6.02 40.82
C GLU A 318 17.16 -5.78 39.35
N TYR A 319 16.08 -6.38 38.94
CA TYR A 319 15.49 -6.19 37.61
C TYR A 319 14.47 -5.03 37.63
N LYS A 320 14.46 -4.24 36.55
CA LYS A 320 13.48 -3.16 36.31
C LYS A 320 12.13 -3.66 35.87
#